data_a0802a0ae2917cdc6d1535ad4cbc75db
#
_entry.id   a0802a0ae2917cdc6d1535ad4cbc75db
#
_cell.length_a   1.000
_cell.length_b   1.000
_cell.length_c   1.000
_cell.angle_alpha   90.00
_cell.angle_beta   90.00
_cell.angle_gamma   90.00
#
_symmetry.space_group_name_H-M   'P 1'
#
loop_
_entity.id
_entity.type
_entity.pdbx_description
1 polymer ?
#
loop_
_entity_poly.entity_id
_entity_poly.type
_entity_poly.pdbx_seq_one_letter_code
_entity_poly.pdbx_strand_id
1 'polypeptide(L)'
;MAFDYPQAGFHFLVVFELFPQFPNDIRFQEITGLTVSTQFEPWAEGGENRFTHQLPKQLQFTDLVLKRGKFMGSGILHWARKAVENFEFKPTNLLISLLNEDHLPLYNWYVVNAVPKSLAISGINAMTGQVVVESLTLTYQYFKYYDPASIALDAAAGLSASVNISL
;
A
#
# COMPACT_ATOMS: atom_id res chain seq x y z
N MET A 1 31.29 9.80 2.56
CA MET A 1 30.69 8.46 2.62
C MET A 1 29.35 8.60 3.30
N ALA A 2 28.28 8.47 2.56
CA ALA A 2 26.95 8.41 3.16
C ALA A 2 26.83 7.05 3.85
N PHE A 3 26.73 7.04 5.17
CA PHE A 3 26.39 5.83 5.90
C PHE A 3 24.94 5.53 5.60
N ASP A 4 24.70 4.47 4.85
CA ASP A 4 23.36 4.01 4.51
C ASP A 4 22.76 3.31 5.74
N TYR A 5 22.19 4.12 6.65
CA TYR A 5 21.46 3.60 7.80
C TYR A 5 20.09 3.10 7.33
N PRO A 6 19.61 1.94 7.85
CA PRO A 6 18.26 1.48 7.58
C PRO A 6 17.25 2.55 7.94
N GLN A 7 16.33 2.84 7.01
CA GLN A 7 15.33 3.88 7.22
C GLN A 7 14.31 3.44 8.27
N ALA A 8 14.02 4.31 9.22
CA ALA A 8 13.03 4.06 10.25
C ALA A 8 11.61 4.21 9.66
N GLY A 9 10.78 3.19 9.81
CA GLY A 9 9.42 3.16 9.27
C GLY A 9 8.36 3.93 10.08
N PHE A 10 8.77 4.84 10.98
CA PHE A 10 7.83 5.54 11.86
C PHE A 10 7.28 6.84 11.28
N HIS A 11 7.81 7.31 10.15
CA HIS A 11 7.43 8.57 9.54
C HIS A 11 6.93 8.32 8.11
N PHE A 12 5.62 8.23 7.94
CA PHE A 12 5.00 8.00 6.65
C PHE A 12 3.72 8.80 6.47
N LEU A 13 3.33 8.99 5.23
CA LEU A 13 2.16 9.74 4.80
C LEU A 13 1.33 8.88 3.85
N VAL A 14 0.01 8.93 3.97
CA VAL A 14 -0.92 8.31 3.02
C VAL A 14 -1.84 9.38 2.46
N VAL A 15 -1.84 9.53 1.14
CA VAL A 15 -2.71 10.47 0.43
C VAL A 15 -3.68 9.70 -0.45
N PHE A 16 -4.96 9.98 -0.30
CA PHE A 16 -6.02 9.46 -1.16
C PHE A 16 -6.36 10.49 -2.23
N GLU A 17 -6.31 10.13 -3.49
CA GLU A 17 -6.61 11.05 -4.59
C GLU A 17 -8.05 11.58 -4.53
N LEU A 18 -8.99 10.75 -4.06
CA LEU A 18 -10.39 11.13 -3.95
C LEU A 18 -10.65 12.20 -2.87
N PHE A 19 -9.76 12.31 -1.87
CA PHE A 19 -9.94 13.18 -0.69
C PHE A 19 -8.71 14.02 -0.33
N PRO A 20 -8.12 14.78 -1.27
CA PRO A 20 -6.89 15.52 -1.00
C PRO A 20 -7.04 16.68 0.00
N GLN A 21 -8.28 17.01 0.40
CA GLN A 21 -8.60 18.22 1.19
C GLN A 21 -8.73 18.00 2.71
N PHE A 22 -8.68 16.75 3.19
CA PHE A 22 -8.85 16.45 4.61
C PHE A 22 -7.52 16.15 5.29
N PRO A 23 -6.95 17.11 6.05
CA PRO A 23 -5.64 16.93 6.69
C PRO A 23 -5.59 15.81 7.74
N ASN A 24 -6.75 15.44 8.30
CA ASN A 24 -6.85 14.33 9.26
C ASN A 24 -6.81 12.95 8.59
N ASP A 25 -7.02 12.88 7.28
CA ASP A 25 -7.08 11.63 6.54
C ASP A 25 -5.71 11.12 6.11
N ILE A 26 -4.65 11.89 6.31
CA ILE A 26 -3.27 11.52 5.95
C ILE A 26 -2.49 10.84 7.09
N ARG A 27 -3.02 10.86 8.33
CA ARG A 27 -2.31 10.37 9.52
C ARG A 27 -2.75 8.96 9.87
N PHE A 28 -1.87 8.02 9.62
CA PHE A 28 -2.03 6.62 10.00
C PHE A 28 -0.91 6.21 10.96
N GLN A 29 -1.18 5.23 11.80
CA GLN A 29 -0.23 4.68 12.78
C GLN A 29 0.52 3.49 12.20
N GLU A 30 -0.15 2.70 11.38
CA GLU A 30 0.37 1.45 10.84
C GLU A 30 -0.20 1.18 9.46
N ILE A 31 0.66 0.69 8.58
CA ILE A 31 0.30 0.19 7.26
C ILE A 31 0.90 -1.20 7.10
N THR A 32 0.08 -2.15 6.67
CA THR A 32 0.52 -3.51 6.33
C THR A 32 -0.13 -3.96 5.03
N GLY A 33 0.45 -4.97 4.37
CA GLY A 33 -0.12 -5.54 3.16
C GLY A 33 0.46 -5.03 1.84
N LEU A 34 1.57 -4.27 1.86
CA LEU A 34 2.33 -3.93 0.66
C LEU A 34 3.21 -5.13 0.24
N THR A 35 2.57 -6.23 -0.09
CA THR A 35 3.25 -7.48 -0.45
C THR A 35 2.76 -7.97 -1.79
N VAL A 36 3.70 -8.33 -2.64
CA VAL A 36 3.45 -8.98 -3.92
C VAL A 36 4.18 -10.31 -3.97
N SER A 37 3.52 -11.35 -4.44
CA SER A 37 4.10 -12.67 -4.67
C SER A 37 3.78 -13.16 -6.07
N THR A 38 4.71 -13.88 -6.66
CA THR A 38 4.52 -14.54 -7.94
C THR A 38 4.12 -16.00 -7.71
N GLN A 39 3.03 -16.42 -8.30
CA GLN A 39 2.68 -17.83 -8.34
C GLN A 39 3.46 -18.54 -9.44
N PHE A 40 3.95 -19.74 -9.13
CA PHE A 40 4.64 -20.60 -10.07
C PHE A 40 3.85 -21.88 -10.26
N GLU A 41 3.85 -22.37 -11.48
CA GLU A 41 3.29 -23.66 -11.85
C GLU A 41 4.43 -24.63 -12.22
N PRO A 42 4.52 -25.79 -11.56
CA PRO A 42 5.54 -26.77 -11.89
C PRO A 42 5.22 -27.44 -13.22
N TRP A 43 6.20 -27.47 -14.13
CA TRP A 43 6.10 -28.14 -15.41
C TRP A 43 7.16 -29.25 -15.49
N ALA A 44 6.71 -30.50 -15.56
CA ALA A 44 7.59 -31.64 -15.73
C ALA A 44 7.74 -31.99 -17.19
N GLU A 45 8.99 -32.11 -17.69
CA GLU A 45 9.29 -32.63 -19.02
C GLU A 45 9.42 -34.14 -18.97
N GLY A 46 8.80 -34.82 -19.93
CA GLY A 46 8.93 -36.26 -20.07
C GLY A 46 10.39 -36.67 -20.36
N GLY A 47 10.97 -37.48 -19.46
CA GLY A 47 12.36 -37.96 -19.56
C GLY A 47 13.38 -37.17 -18.72
N GLU A 48 13.04 -36.04 -18.12
CA GLU A 48 13.90 -35.30 -17.18
C GLU A 48 13.46 -35.55 -15.73
N ASN A 49 14.27 -36.28 -14.97
CA ASN A 49 13.97 -36.65 -13.59
C ASN A 49 14.78 -35.85 -12.56
N ARG A 50 15.66 -34.95 -12.98
CA ARG A 50 16.56 -34.20 -12.08
C ARG A 50 15.95 -32.95 -11.56
N PHE A 51 15.04 -32.29 -12.30
CA PHE A 51 14.37 -31.04 -11.92
C PHE A 51 13.03 -30.87 -12.63
N THR A 52 12.23 -29.97 -12.09
CA THR A 52 10.96 -29.54 -12.66
C THR A 52 11.04 -28.06 -12.96
N HIS A 53 10.64 -27.63 -14.14
CA HIS A 53 10.57 -26.21 -14.47
C HIS A 53 9.50 -25.51 -13.63
N GLN A 54 9.82 -24.30 -13.17
CA GLN A 54 8.88 -23.45 -12.45
C GLN A 54 8.48 -22.30 -13.38
N LEU A 55 7.28 -22.36 -13.92
CA LEU A 55 6.76 -21.34 -14.83
C LEU A 55 6.02 -20.26 -14.06
N PRO A 56 6.40 -18.97 -14.19
CA PRO A 56 5.68 -17.89 -13.54
C PRO A 56 4.26 -17.76 -14.11
N LYS A 57 3.26 -17.67 -13.24
CA LYS A 57 1.84 -17.61 -13.64
C LYS A 57 1.31 -16.19 -13.53
N GLN A 58 1.04 -15.75 -12.32
CA GLN A 58 0.48 -14.41 -12.08
C GLN A 58 0.98 -13.83 -10.76
N LEU A 59 0.90 -12.51 -10.65
CA LEU A 59 1.16 -11.79 -9.40
C LEU A 59 -0.06 -11.83 -8.49
N GLN A 60 0.19 -12.02 -7.21
CA GLN A 60 -0.81 -11.87 -6.15
C GLN A 60 -0.42 -10.74 -5.22
N PHE A 61 -1.38 -9.87 -4.96
CA PHE A 61 -1.24 -8.77 -4.03
C PHE A 61 -2.07 -9.06 -2.78
N THR A 62 -1.51 -8.77 -1.61
CA THR A 62 -2.24 -8.90 -0.33
C THR A 62 -3.10 -7.67 -0.08
N ASP A 63 -4.15 -7.80 0.71
CA ASP A 63 -4.98 -6.66 1.10
C ASP A 63 -4.14 -5.65 1.92
N LEU A 64 -4.38 -4.38 1.67
CA LEU A 64 -3.77 -3.27 2.39
C LEU A 64 -4.58 -2.97 3.66
N VAL A 65 -3.92 -2.98 4.80
CA VAL A 65 -4.55 -2.64 6.09
C VAL A 65 -3.95 -1.36 6.62
N LEU A 66 -4.81 -0.37 6.82
CA LEU A 66 -4.48 0.94 7.36
C LEU A 66 -5.09 1.06 8.76
N LYS A 67 -4.26 1.35 9.77
CA LYS A 67 -4.72 1.54 11.15
C LYS A 67 -4.46 2.97 11.61
N ARG A 68 -5.40 3.55 12.33
CA ARG A 68 -5.27 4.87 12.95
C ARG A 68 -6.10 4.99 14.22
N GLY A 69 -5.77 5.97 15.07
CA GLY A 69 -6.67 6.39 16.13
C GLY A 69 -7.97 6.98 15.55
N LYS A 70 -9.06 6.86 16.29
CA LYS A 70 -10.35 7.39 15.86
C LYS A 70 -10.35 8.91 15.83
N PHE A 71 -10.70 9.49 14.68
CA PHE A 71 -10.87 10.94 14.50
C PHE A 71 -12.30 11.28 14.07
N MET A 72 -12.79 12.44 14.50
CA MET A 72 -14.06 12.98 14.02
C MET A 72 -13.85 13.67 12.66
N GLY A 73 -14.81 13.52 11.76
CA GLY A 73 -14.82 14.25 10.48
C GLY A 73 -13.84 13.75 9.42
N SER A 74 -13.78 12.43 9.22
CA SER A 74 -12.93 11.81 8.20
C SER A 74 -13.68 11.53 6.91
N GLY A 75 -13.16 12.04 5.79
CA GLY A 75 -13.68 11.75 4.44
C GLY A 75 -13.50 10.28 4.04
N ILE A 76 -12.38 9.68 4.45
CA ILE A 76 -12.09 8.25 4.18
C ILE A 76 -13.10 7.36 4.90
N LEU A 77 -13.45 7.66 6.15
CA LEU A 77 -14.48 6.90 6.86
C LEU A 77 -15.84 7.03 6.20
N HIS A 78 -16.19 8.23 5.75
CA HIS A 78 -17.43 8.43 5.02
C HIS A 78 -17.49 7.62 3.74
N TRP A 79 -16.40 7.60 2.98
CA TRP A 79 -16.26 6.78 1.78
C TRP A 79 -16.35 5.28 2.09
N ALA A 80 -15.63 4.80 3.11
CA ALA A 80 -15.67 3.39 3.52
C ALA A 80 -17.06 2.99 4.03
N ARG A 81 -17.74 3.87 4.78
CA ARG A 81 -19.10 3.62 5.24
C ARG A 81 -20.10 3.55 4.11
N LYS A 82 -20.02 4.42 3.10
CA LYS A 82 -20.87 4.34 1.91
C LYS A 82 -20.73 3.01 1.18
N ALA A 83 -19.51 2.49 1.07
CA ALA A 83 -19.29 1.18 0.47
C ALA A 83 -19.94 0.05 1.28
N VAL A 84 -19.84 0.08 2.61
CA VAL A 84 -20.39 -0.97 3.48
C VAL A 84 -21.89 -0.83 3.68
N GLU A 85 -22.42 0.38 3.87
CA GLU A 85 -23.83 0.62 4.19
C GLU A 85 -24.71 0.69 2.94
N ASN A 86 -24.24 1.33 1.86
CA ASN A 86 -25.02 1.57 0.64
C ASN A 86 -24.58 0.73 -0.56
N PHE A 87 -23.54 -0.08 -0.40
CA PHE A 87 -22.94 -0.84 -1.49
C PHE A 87 -22.43 0.03 -2.66
N GLU A 88 -22.03 1.29 -2.35
CA GLU A 88 -21.47 2.23 -3.31
C GLU A 88 -19.95 2.18 -3.30
N PHE A 89 -19.36 1.42 -4.22
CA PHE A 89 -17.89 1.31 -4.34
C PHE A 89 -17.36 2.33 -5.34
N LYS A 90 -16.53 3.25 -4.87
CA LYS A 90 -15.79 4.18 -5.73
C LYS A 90 -14.29 3.87 -5.59
N PRO A 91 -13.66 3.28 -6.62
CA PRO A 91 -12.22 3.06 -6.58
C PRO A 91 -11.45 4.37 -6.45
N THR A 92 -10.37 4.35 -5.70
CA THR A 92 -9.45 5.49 -5.56
C THR A 92 -8.02 5.02 -5.62
N ASN A 93 -7.11 5.91 -6.01
CA ASN A 93 -5.69 5.65 -5.91
C ASN A 93 -5.15 6.21 -4.61
N LEU A 94 -4.08 5.60 -4.10
CA LEU A 94 -3.37 6.05 -2.91
C LEU A 94 -1.91 6.23 -3.22
N LEU A 95 -1.34 7.29 -2.65
CA LEU A 95 0.09 7.48 -2.56
C LEU A 95 0.53 7.27 -1.12
N ILE A 96 1.39 6.30 -0.89
CA ILE A 96 2.02 6.02 0.39
C ILE A 96 3.47 6.45 0.28
N SER A 97 3.90 7.38 1.14
CA SER A 97 5.25 7.92 1.13
C SER A 97 5.92 7.67 2.48
N LEU A 98 7.08 7.03 2.46
CA LEU A 98 7.99 7.00 3.60
C LEU A 98 8.82 8.27 3.59
N LEU A 99 8.84 8.97 4.72
CA LEU A 99 9.51 10.26 4.86
C LEU A 99 10.79 10.11 5.69
N ASN A 100 11.78 10.98 5.41
CA ASN A 100 12.95 11.13 6.26
C ASN A 100 12.67 12.06 7.46
N GLU A 101 13.69 12.35 8.27
CA GLU A 101 13.60 13.26 9.42
C GLU A 101 13.21 14.69 9.02
N ASP A 102 13.54 15.11 7.81
CA ASP A 102 13.20 16.43 7.25
C ASP A 102 11.84 16.47 6.54
N HIS A 103 11.02 15.42 6.69
CA HIS A 103 9.71 15.24 6.05
C HIS A 103 9.76 15.16 4.52
N LEU A 104 10.91 14.81 3.95
CA LEU A 104 11.06 14.60 2.52
C LEU A 104 10.77 13.13 2.16
N PRO A 105 10.10 12.87 1.03
CA PRO A 105 9.79 11.51 0.62
C PRO A 105 11.05 10.76 0.18
N LEU A 106 11.27 9.59 0.80
CA LEU A 106 12.36 8.66 0.45
C LEU A 106 11.88 7.59 -0.52
N TYR A 107 10.77 6.95 -0.17
CA TYR A 107 10.18 5.86 -0.94
C TYR A 107 8.70 6.11 -1.13
N ASN A 108 8.19 5.78 -2.30
CA ASN A 108 6.78 5.97 -2.63
C ASN A 108 6.19 4.67 -3.19
N TRP A 109 4.97 4.35 -2.72
CA TRP A 109 4.14 3.29 -3.28
C TRP A 109 2.86 3.90 -3.80
N TYR A 110 2.63 3.73 -5.09
CA TYR A 110 1.40 4.17 -5.73
C TYR A 110 0.47 2.98 -5.92
N VAL A 111 -0.62 2.96 -5.16
CA VAL A 111 -1.61 1.89 -5.12
C VAL A 111 -2.79 2.27 -6.02
N VAL A 112 -3.12 1.38 -6.95
CA VAL A 112 -4.10 1.66 -8.02
C VAL A 112 -5.41 0.95 -7.75
N ASN A 113 -6.50 1.68 -7.94
CA ASN A 113 -7.88 1.19 -7.84
C ASN A 113 -8.17 0.46 -6.51
N ALA A 114 -7.85 1.11 -5.41
CA ALA A 114 -8.18 0.61 -4.09
C ALA A 114 -9.67 0.83 -3.78
N VAL A 115 -10.30 -0.19 -3.23
CA VAL A 115 -11.69 -0.14 -2.75
C VAL A 115 -11.76 -0.67 -1.32
N PRO A 116 -12.66 -0.13 -0.48
CA PRO A 116 -12.81 -0.59 0.89
C PRO A 116 -13.39 -2.00 0.91
N LYS A 117 -12.71 -2.91 1.62
CA LYS A 117 -13.13 -4.30 1.82
C LYS A 117 -13.78 -4.49 3.18
N SER A 118 -13.18 -3.92 4.24
CA SER A 118 -13.73 -3.96 5.58
C SER A 118 -13.33 -2.75 6.40
N LEU A 119 -14.19 -2.39 7.35
CA LEU A 119 -13.93 -1.37 8.36
C LEU A 119 -14.12 -2.03 9.73
N ALA A 120 -13.09 -2.02 10.56
CA ALA A 120 -13.12 -2.56 11.91
C ALA A 120 -12.77 -1.48 12.93
N ILE A 121 -13.38 -1.55 14.09
CA ILE A 121 -13.11 -0.69 15.24
C ILE A 121 -12.61 -1.60 16.36
N SER A 122 -11.53 -1.19 17.04
CA SER A 122 -11.02 -1.93 18.20
C SER A 122 -12.07 -2.03 19.30
N GLY A 123 -11.95 -3.03 20.17
CA GLY A 123 -12.83 -3.18 21.32
C GLY A 123 -12.88 -1.91 22.17
N ILE A 124 -14.05 -1.55 22.63
CA ILE A 124 -14.29 -0.41 23.53
C ILE A 124 -14.41 -0.95 24.95
N ASN A 125 -13.55 -0.49 25.85
CA ASN A 125 -13.57 -0.88 27.24
C ASN A 125 -13.58 0.37 28.13
N ALA A 126 -14.65 0.52 28.91
CA ALA A 126 -14.82 1.68 29.81
C ALA A 126 -13.86 1.65 31.02
N MET A 127 -13.28 0.51 31.33
CA MET A 127 -12.34 0.32 32.45
C MET A 127 -10.89 0.62 32.12
N THR A 128 -10.56 0.66 30.83
CA THR A 128 -9.20 0.93 30.36
C THR A 128 -9.19 2.19 29.50
N GLY A 129 -8.33 3.15 29.80
CA GLY A 129 -8.17 4.40 29.04
C GLY A 129 -7.48 4.22 27.68
N GLN A 130 -7.77 3.13 26.95
CA GLN A 130 -7.16 2.83 25.66
C GLN A 130 -7.76 3.68 24.55
N VAL A 131 -6.91 4.13 23.64
CA VAL A 131 -7.35 4.83 22.42
C VAL A 131 -8.06 3.85 21.50
N VAL A 132 -9.23 4.25 21.02
CA VAL A 132 -9.96 3.46 20.00
C VAL A 132 -9.22 3.53 18.69
N VAL A 133 -8.88 2.37 18.13
CA VAL A 133 -8.18 2.23 16.85
C VAL A 133 -9.17 1.78 15.78
N GLU A 134 -9.14 2.46 14.65
CA GLU A 134 -9.88 2.08 13.44
C GLU A 134 -8.93 1.37 12.48
N SER A 135 -9.39 0.26 11.92
CA SER A 135 -8.67 -0.51 10.89
C SER A 135 -9.49 -0.54 9.62
N LEU A 136 -8.93 -0.01 8.55
CA LEU A 136 -9.52 -0.02 7.22
C LEU A 136 -8.75 -1.00 6.35
N THR A 137 -9.42 -2.04 5.86
CA THR A 137 -8.84 -2.98 4.91
C THR A 137 -9.30 -2.63 3.50
N LEU A 138 -8.35 -2.48 2.61
CA LEU A 138 -8.55 -2.16 1.20
C LEU A 138 -8.09 -3.34 0.34
N THR A 139 -8.83 -3.65 -0.69
CA THR A 139 -8.35 -4.44 -1.81
C THR A 139 -8.00 -3.52 -2.96
N TYR A 140 -7.00 -3.87 -3.76
CA TYR A 140 -6.50 -3.04 -4.86
C TYR A 140 -6.03 -3.91 -6.01
N GLN A 141 -5.82 -3.31 -7.19
CA GLN A 141 -5.39 -4.06 -8.37
C GLN A 141 -3.90 -4.39 -8.33
N TYR A 142 -3.07 -3.37 -8.15
CA TYR A 142 -1.62 -3.48 -8.03
C TYR A 142 -1.05 -2.23 -7.39
N PHE A 143 0.22 -2.28 -7.00
CA PHE A 143 0.98 -1.09 -6.62
C PHE A 143 2.25 -0.96 -7.45
N LYS A 144 2.71 0.26 -7.62
CA LYS A 144 4.01 0.61 -8.18
C LYS A 144 4.91 1.14 -7.08
N TYR A 145 6.14 0.71 -7.10
CA TYR A 145 7.17 1.18 -6.19
C TYR A 145 8.07 2.18 -6.90
N TYR A 146 8.31 3.31 -6.27
CA TYR A 146 9.19 4.36 -6.76
C TYR A 146 10.29 4.61 -5.73
N ASP A 147 11.50 4.22 -6.10
CA ASP A 147 12.73 4.48 -5.37
C ASP A 147 13.63 5.38 -6.23
N PRO A 148 14.01 6.56 -5.74
CA PRO A 148 14.90 7.46 -6.48
C PRO A 148 16.24 6.80 -6.86
N ALA A 149 16.76 5.91 -6.00
CA ALA A 149 18.00 5.19 -6.27
C ALA A 149 17.83 4.15 -7.38
N SER A 150 16.71 3.43 -7.44
CA SER A 150 16.45 2.44 -8.50
C SER A 150 16.32 3.10 -9.87
N ILE A 151 15.69 4.28 -9.95
CA ILE A 151 15.58 5.05 -11.19
C ILE A 151 16.97 5.42 -11.72
N ALA A 152 17.90 5.80 -10.84
CA ALA A 152 19.27 6.11 -11.22
C ALA A 152 20.04 4.87 -11.70
N LEU A 153 19.82 3.72 -11.08
CA LEU A 153 20.43 2.45 -11.46
C LEU A 153 19.90 1.96 -12.83
N ASP A 154 18.60 2.05 -13.07
CA ASP A 154 17.99 1.70 -14.35
C ASP A 154 18.52 2.58 -15.49
N ALA A 155 18.68 3.88 -15.24
CA ALA A 155 19.28 4.80 -16.19
C ALA A 155 20.76 4.47 -16.46
N ALA A 156 21.54 4.09 -15.45
CA ALA A 156 22.94 3.72 -15.58
C ALA A 156 23.12 2.37 -16.29
N ALA A 157 22.18 1.44 -16.12
CA ALA A 157 22.17 0.13 -16.78
C ALA A 157 21.65 0.16 -18.23
N GLY A 158 21.22 1.34 -18.74
CA GLY A 158 20.67 1.48 -20.08
C GLY A 158 19.29 0.82 -20.25
N LEU A 159 18.66 0.41 -19.15
CA LEU A 159 17.29 -0.06 -19.12
C LEU A 159 16.38 1.17 -19.18
N SER A 160 15.92 1.53 -20.37
CA SER A 160 14.96 2.61 -20.53
C SER A 160 13.66 2.22 -19.85
N ALA A 161 13.44 2.74 -18.66
CA ALA A 161 12.14 2.72 -18.03
C ALA A 161 11.20 3.60 -18.88
N SER A 162 10.42 2.99 -19.75
CA SER A 162 9.29 3.67 -20.39
C SER A 162 8.23 3.89 -19.32
N VAL A 163 8.35 5.02 -18.62
CA VAL A 163 7.29 5.52 -17.74
C VAL A 163 6.20 6.07 -18.64
N ASN A 164 5.33 5.21 -19.15
CA ASN A 164 4.07 5.63 -19.75
C ASN A 164 3.14 6.08 -18.63
N ILE A 165 3.23 7.36 -18.28
CA ILE A 165 2.19 8.06 -17.54
C ILE A 165 1.16 8.46 -18.59
N SER A 166 0.16 7.62 -18.80
CA SER A 166 -1.07 8.04 -19.48
C SER A 166 -1.91 8.78 -18.44
N LEU A 167 -2.04 10.08 -18.64
CA LEU A 167 -2.99 10.94 -17.94
C LEU A 167 -4.42 10.59 -18.37
#